data_04a0b452604daca240c7daef4071db59
#
_entry.id   04a0b452604daca240c7daef4071db59
#
_cell.length_a   1.000
_cell.length_b   1.000
_cell.length_c   1.000
_cell.angle_alpha   90.00
_cell.angle_beta   90.00
_cell.angle_gamma   90.00
#
_symmetry.space_group_name_H-M   'P 1'
#
loop_
_entity.id
_entity.type
_entity.pdbx_description
1 polymer ?
#
loop_
_entity_poly.entity_id
_entity_poly.type
_entity_poly.pdbx_seq_one_letter_code
_entity_poly.pdbx_strand_id
1 'polypeptide(L)'
;MQATIEKLKATASSTAATDLRAAFAADDKRFSRFSVKFDDLLMDYSKCAVNEEIVTLLEQLAREGGVEAKREEMFSGKAINFTEDRAVLHTALRNRSNTPVLVDGKDVMPDVNGVLTAMGKFADAIRSGSLKGATGKKITDVINIGIGGSDLGPVMATLALAPFHDGPRAHFVSNIDGAHIADTLKLIDPETSLFIVASKTFTTIETMTNAATARRFIAEKLGEGAVKHHFAAVSTALDKVAAFGIESDRIFGFWDWVGGRYSIWSAIGLPLMIAIGPDNFGKFLDGAHAMDRHFREAPIRENLPMLLGLIGFYNRNVLNYPTRAILPYDQRLSRFPAYLQQLDMESNGKGVTIDGTPVEGQSGPVVWGEPGTNGQHAFYQLIHQGTSVIPAEFMIAANGFEPELRHQHQLLIANCLAQSEALMKGRTLAEAKAQLTSKGMEDKLADFIAPHRVFTGNRPSITFVYDKLTPFALGRLIALYEHRVFVEGVLFRINSFDQWGVELGKELATGLLPVVEGKESAAGHDSSTQGLVKALAGLAG
;
A
#
# COMPACT_ATOMS: atom_id res chain seq x y z
N MET A 1 0.46 28.43 7.95
CA MET A 1 0.19 27.05 8.44
C MET A 1 0.01 26.97 9.95
N GLN A 2 0.97 27.38 10.79
CA GLN A 2 0.87 27.20 12.26
C GLN A 2 -0.38 27.87 12.85
N ALA A 3 -0.70 29.12 12.47
CA ALA A 3 -1.90 29.78 12.94
C ALA A 3 -3.20 29.05 12.54
N THR A 4 -3.24 28.45 11.36
CA THR A 4 -4.39 27.66 10.88
C THR A 4 -4.49 26.34 11.64
N ILE A 5 -3.38 25.69 11.96
CA ILE A 5 -3.34 24.48 12.81
C ILE A 5 -3.88 24.79 14.21
N GLU A 6 -3.48 25.91 14.82
CA GLU A 6 -3.99 26.30 16.15
C GLU A 6 -5.50 26.62 16.12
N LYS A 7 -6.00 27.24 15.04
CA LYS A 7 -7.45 27.42 14.85
C LYS A 7 -8.17 26.07 14.72
N LEU A 8 -7.61 25.14 13.93
CA LEU A 8 -8.16 23.78 13.80
C LEU A 8 -8.24 23.07 15.17
N LYS A 9 -7.20 23.18 16.01
CA LYS A 9 -7.20 22.61 17.37
C LYS A 9 -8.28 23.26 18.23
N ALA A 10 -8.43 24.57 18.18
CA ALA A 10 -9.45 25.30 18.94
C ALA A 10 -10.87 24.91 18.49
N THR A 11 -11.14 24.85 17.19
CA THR A 11 -12.43 24.44 16.64
C THR A 11 -12.74 22.97 16.96
N ALA A 12 -11.75 22.08 16.85
CA ALA A 12 -11.90 20.67 17.19
C ALA A 12 -12.19 20.43 18.67
N SER A 13 -11.70 21.29 19.56
CA SER A 13 -11.95 21.20 21.00
C SER A 13 -13.37 21.62 21.38
N SER A 14 -14.13 22.25 20.48
CA SER A 14 -15.55 22.54 20.70
C SER A 14 -16.35 21.24 20.57
N THR A 15 -17.21 20.95 21.58
CA THR A 15 -18.01 19.71 21.66
C THR A 15 -18.88 19.46 20.43
N ALA A 16 -19.33 20.52 19.74
CA ALA A 16 -20.19 20.42 18.56
C ALA A 16 -19.51 19.78 17.34
N ALA A 17 -18.17 19.92 17.20
CA ALA A 17 -17.45 19.40 16.05
C ALA A 17 -17.09 17.91 16.19
N THR A 18 -16.95 17.41 17.41
CA THR A 18 -16.47 16.05 17.70
C THR A 18 -17.56 15.08 18.16
N ASP A 19 -18.78 15.54 18.48
CA ASP A 19 -19.93 14.68 18.76
C ASP A 19 -20.64 14.31 17.46
N LEU A 20 -20.24 13.18 16.87
CA LEU A 20 -20.80 12.70 15.61
C LEU A 20 -22.27 12.32 15.73
N ARG A 21 -22.73 11.77 16.88
CA ARG A 21 -24.13 11.45 17.10
C ARG A 21 -25.00 12.70 17.05
N ALA A 22 -24.58 13.76 17.74
CA ALA A 22 -25.26 15.05 17.72
C ALA A 22 -25.19 15.71 16.33
N ALA A 23 -24.04 15.63 15.65
CA ALA A 23 -23.85 16.19 14.30
C ALA A 23 -24.80 15.54 13.27
N PHE A 24 -25.01 14.24 13.31
CA PHE A 24 -25.98 13.54 12.45
C PHE A 24 -27.44 13.83 12.84
N ALA A 25 -27.73 14.01 14.13
CA ALA A 25 -29.07 14.37 14.58
C ALA A 25 -29.46 15.80 14.18
N ALA A 26 -28.49 16.71 14.08
CA ALA A 26 -28.69 18.11 13.71
C ALA A 26 -28.72 18.35 12.19
N ASP A 27 -28.21 17.43 11.38
CA ASP A 27 -28.05 17.62 9.93
C ASP A 27 -28.37 16.34 9.15
N ASP A 28 -29.57 16.24 8.62
CA ASP A 28 -30.04 15.14 7.77
C ASP A 28 -29.36 15.09 6.39
N LYS A 29 -28.68 16.17 5.99
CA LYS A 29 -27.91 16.28 4.75
C LYS A 29 -26.41 16.08 4.94
N ARG A 30 -25.98 15.64 6.14
CA ARG A 30 -24.55 15.51 6.45
C ARG A 30 -23.81 14.61 5.47
N PHE A 31 -24.40 13.49 5.04
CA PHE A 31 -23.83 12.63 4.01
C PHE A 31 -23.57 13.39 2.71
N SER A 32 -24.55 14.12 2.19
CA SER A 32 -24.38 14.85 0.91
C SER A 32 -23.39 16.01 0.98
N ARG A 33 -23.15 16.57 2.18
CA ARG A 33 -22.16 17.63 2.39
C ARG A 33 -20.73 17.10 2.51
N PHE A 34 -20.57 15.92 3.09
CA PHE A 34 -19.28 15.36 3.43
C PHE A 34 -19.05 14.02 2.71
N SER A 35 -19.46 13.97 1.45
CA SER A 35 -19.12 12.90 0.52
C SER A 35 -18.74 13.50 -0.83
N VAL A 36 -17.82 12.85 -1.52
CA VAL A 36 -17.36 13.25 -2.86
C VAL A 36 -17.34 12.03 -3.76
N LYS A 37 -17.75 12.21 -5.01
CA LYS A 37 -17.80 11.16 -6.01
C LYS A 37 -16.95 11.52 -7.22
N PHE A 38 -16.14 10.57 -7.65
CA PHE A 38 -15.38 10.63 -8.91
C PHE A 38 -15.71 9.38 -9.72
N ASP A 39 -16.40 9.52 -10.83
CA ASP A 39 -16.99 8.44 -11.62
C ASP A 39 -17.88 7.54 -10.74
N ASP A 40 -17.52 6.24 -10.60
CA ASP A 40 -18.20 5.28 -9.72
C ASP A 40 -17.56 5.16 -8.32
N LEU A 41 -16.45 5.87 -8.06
CA LEU A 41 -15.81 5.89 -6.75
C LEU A 41 -16.39 6.99 -5.87
N LEU A 42 -17.06 6.62 -4.80
CA LEU A 42 -17.58 7.50 -3.76
C LEU A 42 -16.69 7.42 -2.51
N MET A 43 -16.32 8.56 -1.96
CA MET A 43 -15.69 8.70 -0.65
C MET A 43 -16.67 9.40 0.31
N ASP A 44 -17.18 8.68 1.30
CA ASP A 44 -17.97 9.23 2.41
C ASP A 44 -17.06 9.50 3.61
N TYR A 45 -16.88 10.76 3.96
CA TYR A 45 -16.17 11.21 5.16
C TYR A 45 -17.09 11.91 6.17
N SER A 46 -18.42 11.74 6.00
CA SER A 46 -19.42 12.33 6.90
C SER A 46 -19.31 11.83 8.34
N LYS A 47 -18.71 10.64 8.54
CA LYS A 47 -18.43 10.07 9.86
C LYS A 47 -17.05 10.45 10.42
N CYS A 48 -16.39 11.45 9.85
CA CYS A 48 -15.22 12.10 10.46
C CYS A 48 -15.64 13.24 11.38
N ALA A 49 -14.78 13.63 12.32
CA ALA A 49 -15.01 14.73 13.24
C ALA A 49 -14.82 16.10 12.56
N VAL A 50 -15.59 16.36 11.52
CA VAL A 50 -15.50 17.58 10.69
C VAL A 50 -16.84 18.29 10.62
N ASN A 51 -16.78 19.62 10.39
CA ASN A 51 -17.88 20.48 10.01
C ASN A 51 -17.41 21.44 8.92
N GLU A 52 -18.26 22.34 8.43
CA GLU A 52 -17.91 23.29 7.36
C GLU A 52 -16.74 24.20 7.72
N GLU A 53 -16.63 24.62 8.97
CA GLU A 53 -15.54 25.47 9.45
C GLU A 53 -14.21 24.70 9.40
N ILE A 54 -14.19 23.46 9.89
CA ILE A 54 -12.99 22.60 9.84
C ILE A 54 -12.58 22.33 8.40
N VAL A 55 -13.52 22.01 7.50
CA VAL A 55 -13.22 21.78 6.07
C VAL A 55 -12.64 23.04 5.43
N THR A 56 -13.19 24.23 5.75
CA THR A 56 -12.66 25.52 5.27
C THR A 56 -11.24 25.77 5.77
N LEU A 57 -10.96 25.46 7.04
CA LEU A 57 -9.62 25.60 7.60
C LEU A 57 -8.63 24.57 6.99
N LEU A 58 -9.08 23.36 6.68
CA LEU A 58 -8.27 22.35 5.99
C LEU A 58 -7.94 22.78 4.55
N GLU A 59 -8.90 23.38 3.85
CA GLU A 59 -8.66 23.97 2.53
C GLU A 59 -7.64 25.13 2.62
N GLN A 60 -7.77 26.01 3.60
CA GLN A 60 -6.79 27.07 3.87
C GLN A 60 -5.40 26.46 4.15
N LEU A 61 -5.33 25.40 4.95
CA LEU A 61 -4.08 24.71 5.28
C LEU A 61 -3.39 24.15 4.03
N ALA A 62 -4.15 23.56 3.10
CA ALA A 62 -3.61 23.06 1.82
C ALA A 62 -2.98 24.20 0.99
N ARG A 63 -3.66 25.34 0.91
CA ARG A 63 -3.16 26.55 0.20
C ARG A 63 -1.91 27.11 0.86
N GLU A 64 -1.92 27.27 2.18
CA GLU A 64 -0.77 27.75 2.96
C GLU A 64 0.43 26.78 2.91
N GLY A 65 0.19 25.49 2.84
CA GLY A 65 1.20 24.45 2.66
C GLY A 65 1.75 24.36 1.23
N GLY A 66 1.11 25.05 0.27
CA GLY A 66 1.52 25.05 -1.12
C GLY A 66 1.34 23.70 -1.82
N VAL A 67 0.36 22.88 -1.38
CA VAL A 67 0.17 21.49 -1.87
C VAL A 67 -0.02 21.46 -3.38
N GLU A 68 -0.81 22.40 -3.95
CA GLU A 68 -1.04 22.46 -5.39
C GLU A 68 0.24 22.80 -6.18
N ALA A 69 1.05 23.73 -5.68
CA ALA A 69 2.33 24.07 -6.31
C ALA A 69 3.32 22.90 -6.27
N LYS A 70 3.41 22.21 -5.12
CA LYS A 70 4.26 21.03 -4.98
C LYS A 70 3.79 19.86 -5.84
N ARG A 71 2.47 19.71 -6.02
CA ARG A 71 1.89 18.75 -6.96
C ARG A 71 2.38 19.00 -8.39
N GLU A 72 2.32 20.24 -8.86
CA GLU A 72 2.80 20.58 -10.20
C GLU A 72 4.33 20.40 -10.34
N GLU A 73 5.09 20.63 -9.27
CA GLU A 73 6.53 20.31 -9.26
C GLU A 73 6.76 18.80 -9.47
N MET A 74 5.99 17.92 -8.82
CA MET A 74 6.07 16.48 -9.03
C MET A 74 5.75 16.08 -10.47
N PHE A 75 4.60 16.52 -10.98
CA PHE A 75 4.16 16.16 -12.34
C PHE A 75 5.04 16.74 -13.45
N SER A 76 5.75 17.86 -13.20
CA SER A 76 6.65 18.49 -14.16
C SER A 76 8.05 17.89 -14.20
N GLY A 77 8.35 16.92 -13.35
CA GLY A 77 9.68 16.26 -13.32
C GLY A 77 10.77 17.02 -12.57
N LYS A 78 10.41 17.98 -11.70
CA LYS A 78 11.38 18.58 -10.79
C LYS A 78 11.94 17.57 -9.81
N ALA A 79 13.21 17.74 -9.41
CA ALA A 79 13.89 16.90 -8.42
C ALA A 79 13.35 17.16 -6.99
N ILE A 80 12.11 16.75 -6.72
CA ILE A 80 11.47 16.94 -5.41
C ILE A 80 11.95 15.93 -4.36
N ASN A 81 12.59 14.84 -4.74
CA ASN A 81 13.37 13.99 -3.83
C ASN A 81 14.78 14.59 -3.70
N PHE A 82 14.86 15.69 -2.98
CA PHE A 82 16.05 16.54 -2.92
C PHE A 82 17.23 15.90 -2.19
N THR A 83 17.02 14.92 -1.29
CA THR A 83 18.11 14.22 -0.58
C THR A 83 18.88 13.25 -1.49
N GLU A 84 18.30 12.85 -2.61
CA GLU A 84 18.90 11.99 -3.62
C GLU A 84 19.05 12.70 -4.98
N ASP A 85 18.66 13.97 -5.08
CA ASP A 85 18.64 14.79 -6.30
C ASP A 85 17.92 14.09 -7.47
N ARG A 86 16.68 13.65 -7.23
CA ARG A 86 15.87 12.89 -8.20
C ARG A 86 14.48 13.49 -8.39
N ALA A 87 14.01 13.41 -9.62
CA ALA A 87 12.58 13.56 -9.91
C ALA A 87 11.76 12.42 -9.25
N VAL A 88 10.46 12.61 -9.16
CA VAL A 88 9.50 11.60 -8.65
C VAL A 88 8.39 11.44 -9.67
N LEU A 89 8.53 10.44 -10.53
CA LEU A 89 7.72 10.33 -11.75
C LEU A 89 7.03 8.97 -11.92
N HIS A 90 6.61 8.35 -10.79
CA HIS A 90 5.71 7.19 -10.89
C HIS A 90 4.43 7.51 -11.68
N THR A 91 4.02 8.78 -11.74
CA THR A 91 2.90 9.26 -12.57
C THR A 91 3.19 9.17 -14.07
N ALA A 92 4.44 9.33 -14.52
CA ALA A 92 4.80 9.17 -15.92
C ALA A 92 4.65 7.72 -16.41
N LEU A 93 4.86 6.73 -15.54
CA LEU A 93 4.69 5.30 -15.87
C LEU A 93 3.26 4.93 -16.28
N ARG A 94 2.29 5.71 -15.84
CA ARG A 94 0.86 5.53 -16.11
C ARG A 94 0.24 6.70 -16.87
N ASN A 95 1.07 7.55 -17.48
CA ASN A 95 0.62 8.66 -18.31
C ASN A 95 0.06 8.15 -19.65
N ARG A 96 -1.27 7.98 -19.72
CA ARG A 96 -1.96 7.47 -20.90
C ARG A 96 -2.27 8.54 -21.94
N SER A 97 -2.13 9.83 -21.58
CA SER A 97 -2.26 10.93 -22.55
C SER A 97 -1.05 11.06 -23.45
N ASN A 98 0.07 10.45 -23.08
CA ASN A 98 1.36 10.53 -23.77
C ASN A 98 1.88 11.97 -23.94
N THR A 99 1.42 12.91 -23.10
CA THR A 99 2.00 14.25 -23.03
C THR A 99 3.44 14.16 -22.56
N PRO A 100 4.38 14.94 -23.15
CA PRO A 100 5.78 14.92 -22.74
C PRO A 100 5.96 15.19 -21.24
N VAL A 101 6.84 14.42 -20.59
CA VAL A 101 7.29 14.63 -19.22
C VAL A 101 8.81 14.76 -19.24
N LEU A 102 9.33 15.90 -18.80
CA LEU A 102 10.73 16.23 -18.95
C LEU A 102 11.52 15.98 -17.67
N VAL A 103 12.65 15.28 -17.80
CA VAL A 103 13.70 15.17 -16.78
C VAL A 103 14.98 15.67 -17.42
N ASP A 104 15.60 16.69 -16.86
CA ASP A 104 16.79 17.34 -17.40
C ASP A 104 16.66 17.73 -18.88
N GLY A 105 15.47 18.18 -19.27
CA GLY A 105 15.14 18.58 -20.64
C GLY A 105 14.87 17.43 -21.62
N LYS A 106 14.98 16.16 -21.20
CA LYS A 106 14.68 14.98 -22.02
C LYS A 106 13.27 14.45 -21.70
N ASP A 107 12.48 14.21 -22.73
CA ASP A 107 11.19 13.54 -22.59
C ASP A 107 11.38 12.04 -22.24
N VAL A 108 10.81 11.61 -21.11
CA VAL A 108 10.91 10.23 -20.64
C VAL A 108 9.83 9.31 -21.23
N MET A 109 8.79 9.85 -21.86
CA MET A 109 7.65 9.05 -22.34
C MET A 109 8.01 8.03 -23.43
N PRO A 110 8.91 8.32 -24.39
CA PRO A 110 9.35 7.32 -25.37
C PRO A 110 9.98 6.09 -24.70
N ASP A 111 10.85 6.31 -23.70
CA ASP A 111 11.52 5.24 -22.98
C ASP A 111 10.50 4.41 -22.13
N VAL A 112 9.55 5.08 -21.45
CA VAL A 112 8.45 4.43 -20.71
C VAL A 112 7.62 3.53 -21.61
N ASN A 113 7.18 4.06 -22.75
CA ASN A 113 6.37 3.29 -23.72
C ASN A 113 7.17 2.14 -24.34
N GLY A 114 8.48 2.32 -24.55
CA GLY A 114 9.38 1.28 -25.04
C GLY A 114 9.42 0.07 -24.08
N VAL A 115 9.60 0.31 -22.78
CA VAL A 115 9.60 -0.74 -21.75
C VAL A 115 8.23 -1.40 -21.65
N LEU A 116 7.15 -0.62 -21.62
CA LEU A 116 5.78 -1.15 -21.56
C LEU A 116 5.47 -2.05 -22.76
N THR A 117 5.89 -1.66 -23.96
CA THR A 117 5.76 -2.45 -25.19
C THR A 117 6.56 -3.75 -25.12
N ALA A 118 7.80 -3.70 -24.62
CA ALA A 118 8.63 -4.90 -24.46
C ALA A 118 8.04 -5.88 -23.45
N MET A 119 7.54 -5.37 -22.31
CA MET A 119 6.83 -6.16 -21.31
C MET A 119 5.60 -6.86 -21.93
N GLY A 120 4.78 -6.13 -22.70
CA GLY A 120 3.60 -6.68 -23.37
C GLY A 120 3.94 -7.82 -24.32
N LYS A 121 4.94 -7.63 -25.19
CA LYS A 121 5.43 -8.67 -26.09
C LYS A 121 5.91 -9.92 -25.35
N PHE A 122 6.67 -9.73 -24.27
CA PHE A 122 7.16 -10.83 -23.46
C PHE A 122 6.03 -11.57 -22.74
N ALA A 123 5.08 -10.83 -22.15
CA ALA A 123 3.90 -11.42 -21.52
C ALA A 123 3.07 -12.24 -22.52
N ASP A 124 2.80 -11.71 -23.70
CA ASP A 124 2.06 -12.40 -24.76
C ASP A 124 2.80 -13.66 -25.24
N ALA A 125 4.13 -13.62 -25.37
CA ALA A 125 4.93 -14.78 -25.75
C ALA A 125 4.84 -15.91 -24.71
N ILE A 126 4.83 -15.59 -23.42
CA ILE A 126 4.63 -16.57 -22.34
C ILE A 126 3.21 -17.11 -22.37
N ARG A 127 2.21 -16.24 -22.42
CA ARG A 127 0.78 -16.58 -22.36
C ARG A 127 0.34 -17.44 -23.54
N SER A 128 0.80 -17.11 -24.75
CA SER A 128 0.54 -17.91 -25.96
C SER A 128 1.30 -19.25 -25.96
N GLY A 129 2.39 -19.37 -25.21
CA GLY A 129 3.30 -20.52 -25.23
C GLY A 129 4.28 -20.49 -26.41
N SER A 130 4.47 -19.34 -27.07
CA SER A 130 5.56 -19.16 -28.05
C SER A 130 6.91 -19.09 -27.38
N LEU A 131 7.01 -18.48 -26.19
CA LEU A 131 8.15 -18.60 -25.28
C LEU A 131 7.96 -19.85 -24.41
N LYS A 132 8.98 -20.70 -24.39
CA LYS A 132 8.96 -22.00 -23.73
C LYS A 132 10.16 -22.20 -22.81
N GLY A 133 10.06 -23.13 -21.88
CA GLY A 133 11.18 -23.62 -21.09
C GLY A 133 12.20 -24.40 -21.95
N ALA A 134 13.33 -24.77 -21.33
CA ALA A 134 14.45 -25.45 -22.00
C ALA A 134 14.05 -26.79 -22.66
N THR A 135 13.06 -27.47 -22.15
CA THR A 135 12.53 -28.74 -22.69
C THR A 135 11.46 -28.56 -23.76
N GLY A 136 11.14 -27.33 -24.14
CA GLY A 136 10.10 -26.99 -25.12
C GLY A 136 8.67 -27.02 -24.55
N LYS A 137 8.48 -27.21 -23.23
CA LYS A 137 7.18 -27.12 -22.56
C LYS A 137 6.77 -25.66 -22.38
N LYS A 138 5.45 -25.40 -22.39
CA LYS A 138 4.86 -24.10 -22.10
C LYS A 138 5.10 -23.72 -20.64
N ILE A 139 5.36 -22.45 -20.36
CA ILE A 139 5.45 -21.91 -19.00
C ILE A 139 4.06 -21.88 -18.37
N THR A 140 3.93 -22.49 -17.20
CA THR A 140 2.68 -22.53 -16.40
C THR A 140 2.80 -21.84 -15.06
N ASP A 141 4.02 -21.59 -14.62
CA ASP A 141 4.33 -20.95 -13.33
C ASP A 141 5.34 -19.83 -13.52
N VAL A 142 5.04 -18.67 -12.94
CA VAL A 142 5.93 -17.50 -12.92
C VAL A 142 6.22 -17.14 -11.47
N ILE A 143 7.50 -17.15 -11.09
CA ILE A 143 7.97 -16.90 -9.74
C ILE A 143 8.69 -15.56 -9.68
N ASN A 144 8.08 -14.56 -9.04
CA ASN A 144 8.71 -13.28 -8.79
C ASN A 144 9.60 -13.37 -7.56
N ILE A 145 10.90 -13.10 -7.70
CA ILE A 145 11.85 -13.02 -6.60
C ILE A 145 12.24 -11.56 -6.42
N GLY A 146 11.74 -10.93 -5.35
CA GLY A 146 11.95 -9.52 -5.05
C GLY A 146 11.49 -9.21 -3.63
N ILE A 147 11.91 -8.10 -3.04
CA ILE A 147 11.55 -7.70 -1.68
C ILE A 147 11.10 -6.24 -1.64
N GLY A 148 10.33 -5.86 -0.61
CA GLY A 148 9.81 -4.51 -0.45
C GLY A 148 8.92 -4.09 -1.61
N GLY A 149 9.25 -2.99 -2.30
CA GLY A 149 8.49 -2.51 -3.45
C GLY A 149 8.45 -3.47 -4.65
N SER A 150 9.45 -4.35 -4.77
CA SER A 150 9.48 -5.40 -5.81
C SER A 150 8.64 -6.64 -5.47
N ASP A 151 8.00 -6.67 -4.30
CA ASP A 151 7.11 -7.75 -3.82
C ASP A 151 5.72 -7.24 -3.49
N LEU A 152 5.60 -6.27 -2.57
CA LEU A 152 4.32 -5.87 -1.97
C LEU A 152 3.28 -5.39 -2.99
N GLY A 153 3.68 -4.52 -3.93
CA GLY A 153 2.80 -4.07 -5.01
C GLY A 153 2.35 -5.21 -5.92
N PRO A 154 3.28 -5.98 -6.52
CA PRO A 154 2.97 -7.13 -7.36
C PRO A 154 2.08 -8.18 -6.69
N VAL A 155 2.40 -8.64 -5.48
CA VAL A 155 1.59 -9.67 -4.79
C VAL A 155 0.20 -9.15 -4.44
N MET A 156 0.11 -7.91 -3.96
CA MET A 156 -1.18 -7.29 -3.64
C MET A 156 -2.07 -7.18 -4.89
N ALA A 157 -1.54 -6.63 -5.98
CA ALA A 157 -2.32 -6.44 -7.21
C ALA A 157 -2.69 -7.78 -7.88
N THR A 158 -1.80 -8.78 -7.82
CA THR A 158 -2.09 -10.12 -8.33
C THR A 158 -3.24 -10.77 -7.55
N LEU A 159 -3.24 -10.72 -6.22
CA LEU A 159 -4.36 -11.23 -5.43
C LEU A 159 -5.66 -10.45 -5.68
N ALA A 160 -5.57 -9.12 -5.74
CA ALA A 160 -6.72 -8.27 -5.99
C ALA A 160 -7.41 -8.55 -7.34
N LEU A 161 -6.64 -8.87 -8.36
CA LEU A 161 -7.13 -9.09 -9.72
C LEU A 161 -7.26 -10.58 -10.09
N ALA A 162 -7.34 -11.47 -9.11
CA ALA A 162 -7.51 -12.91 -9.33
C ALA A 162 -8.62 -13.28 -10.35
N PRO A 163 -9.79 -12.60 -10.41
CA PRO A 163 -10.81 -12.89 -11.43
C PRO A 163 -10.37 -12.64 -12.88
N PHE A 164 -9.28 -11.94 -13.10
CA PHE A 164 -8.72 -11.62 -14.42
C PHE A 164 -7.53 -12.49 -14.79
N HIS A 165 -7.15 -13.46 -13.93
CA HIS A 165 -6.05 -14.37 -14.21
C HIS A 165 -6.47 -15.43 -15.23
N ASP A 166 -5.88 -15.36 -16.41
CA ASP A 166 -6.00 -16.35 -17.50
C ASP A 166 -4.63 -16.74 -18.07
N GLY A 167 -3.55 -16.25 -17.46
CA GLY A 167 -2.15 -16.60 -17.74
C GLY A 167 -1.59 -17.67 -16.80
N PRO A 168 -0.27 -17.84 -16.77
CA PRO A 168 0.44 -18.70 -15.82
C PRO A 168 0.16 -18.34 -14.37
N ARG A 169 0.28 -19.31 -13.46
CA ARG A 169 0.18 -19.10 -12.01
C ARG A 169 1.32 -18.22 -11.54
N ALA A 170 1.02 -17.21 -10.74
CA ALA A 170 2.01 -16.32 -10.16
C ALA A 170 2.35 -16.74 -8.73
N HIS A 171 3.65 -16.82 -8.43
CA HIS A 171 4.21 -17.06 -7.10
C HIS A 171 5.15 -15.92 -6.74
N PHE A 172 5.30 -15.64 -5.44
CA PHE A 172 6.13 -14.54 -4.95
C PHE A 172 7.05 -15.05 -3.86
N VAL A 173 8.34 -14.72 -3.94
CA VAL A 173 9.36 -15.06 -2.95
C VAL A 173 10.10 -13.79 -2.58
N SER A 174 10.02 -13.40 -1.31
CA SER A 174 10.61 -12.14 -0.82
C SER A 174 11.51 -12.34 0.39
N ASN A 175 11.13 -13.18 1.35
CA ASN A 175 11.86 -13.34 2.59
C ASN A 175 13.17 -14.13 2.37
N ILE A 176 14.23 -13.74 3.10
CA ILE A 176 15.51 -14.47 3.15
C ILE A 176 15.38 -15.80 3.90
N ASP A 177 14.33 -15.97 4.72
CA ASP A 177 14.04 -17.27 5.34
C ASP A 177 13.90 -18.35 4.27
N GLY A 178 14.76 -19.36 4.34
CA GLY A 178 14.82 -20.46 3.38
C GLY A 178 13.51 -21.23 3.21
N ALA A 179 12.62 -21.20 4.20
CA ALA A 179 11.27 -21.79 4.09
C ALA A 179 10.47 -21.20 2.92
N HIS A 180 10.57 -19.89 2.68
CA HIS A 180 9.81 -19.22 1.63
C HIS A 180 10.13 -19.76 0.23
N ILE A 181 11.42 -19.82 -0.12
CA ILE A 181 11.83 -20.35 -1.44
C ILE A 181 11.64 -21.87 -1.49
N ALA A 182 11.97 -22.61 -0.43
CA ALA A 182 11.88 -24.06 -0.39
C ALA A 182 10.45 -24.56 -0.59
N ASP A 183 9.45 -23.93 0.07
CA ASP A 183 8.06 -24.30 -0.07
C ASP A 183 7.50 -23.93 -1.45
N THR A 184 7.94 -22.80 -2.01
CA THR A 184 7.57 -22.41 -3.38
C THR A 184 8.11 -23.42 -4.40
N LEU A 185 9.38 -23.84 -4.29
CA LEU A 185 9.98 -24.79 -5.22
C LEU A 185 9.31 -26.19 -5.20
N LYS A 186 8.65 -26.57 -4.10
CA LYS A 186 7.85 -27.82 -4.02
C LYS A 186 6.54 -27.77 -4.83
N LEU A 187 6.03 -26.57 -5.11
CA LEU A 187 4.74 -26.36 -5.78
C LEU A 187 4.85 -26.30 -7.31
N ILE A 188 6.04 -26.22 -7.86
CA ILE A 188 6.30 -25.93 -9.28
C ILE A 188 7.07 -27.06 -9.97
N ASP A 189 6.86 -27.18 -11.28
CA ASP A 189 7.67 -28.04 -12.16
C ASP A 189 8.80 -27.19 -12.78
N PRO A 190 10.10 -27.58 -12.59
CA PRO A 190 11.22 -26.83 -13.17
C PRO A 190 11.13 -26.68 -14.70
N GLU A 191 10.57 -27.63 -15.42
CA GLU A 191 10.46 -27.57 -16.89
C GLU A 191 9.46 -26.51 -17.39
N THR A 192 8.50 -26.09 -16.54
CA THR A 192 7.42 -25.16 -16.90
C THR A 192 7.43 -23.87 -16.06
N SER A 193 8.50 -23.61 -15.33
CA SER A 193 8.64 -22.45 -14.44
C SER A 193 9.52 -21.36 -15.06
N LEU A 194 9.14 -20.09 -14.82
CA LEU A 194 9.92 -18.89 -15.16
C LEU A 194 10.14 -18.06 -13.90
N PHE A 195 11.38 -17.74 -13.58
CA PHE A 195 11.75 -16.87 -12.47
C PHE A 195 12.01 -15.45 -12.97
N ILE A 196 11.40 -14.46 -12.30
CA ILE A 196 11.65 -13.03 -12.54
C ILE A 196 12.42 -12.49 -11.34
N VAL A 197 13.68 -12.14 -11.55
CA VAL A 197 14.54 -11.56 -10.50
C VAL A 197 14.38 -10.04 -10.52
N ALA A 198 13.67 -9.50 -9.53
CA ALA A 198 13.34 -8.09 -9.45
C ALA A 198 14.23 -7.37 -8.42
N SER A 199 15.32 -6.76 -8.89
CA SER A 199 16.27 -5.99 -8.08
C SER A 199 16.92 -4.89 -8.92
N LYS A 200 16.70 -3.62 -8.56
CA LYS A 200 17.21 -2.46 -9.31
C LYS A 200 18.73 -2.53 -9.52
N THR A 201 19.48 -2.78 -8.46
CA THR A 201 20.96 -2.83 -8.45
C THR A 201 21.53 -4.24 -8.66
N PHE A 202 20.67 -5.25 -8.65
CA PHE A 202 21.03 -6.68 -8.69
C PHE A 202 22.06 -7.07 -7.61
N THR A 203 21.87 -6.47 -6.40
CA THR A 203 22.75 -6.67 -5.23
C THR A 203 22.00 -6.85 -3.92
N THR A 204 20.66 -6.71 -3.93
CA THR A 204 19.84 -6.89 -2.71
C THR A 204 20.03 -8.31 -2.21
N ILE A 205 20.56 -8.46 -0.99
CA ILE A 205 21.05 -9.76 -0.49
C ILE A 205 19.95 -10.83 -0.44
N GLU A 206 18.75 -10.48 0.01
CA GLU A 206 17.60 -11.37 0.08
C GLU A 206 17.21 -11.87 -1.32
N THR A 207 17.08 -10.94 -2.26
CA THR A 207 16.71 -11.26 -3.65
C THR A 207 17.77 -12.14 -4.32
N MET A 208 19.05 -11.78 -4.18
CA MET A 208 20.13 -12.51 -4.85
C MET A 208 20.35 -13.89 -4.24
N THR A 209 20.18 -14.05 -2.92
CA THR A 209 20.28 -15.36 -2.26
C THR A 209 19.16 -16.28 -2.72
N ASN A 210 17.92 -15.81 -2.77
CA ASN A 210 16.78 -16.58 -3.27
C ASN A 210 16.94 -16.90 -4.77
N ALA A 211 17.41 -15.92 -5.57
CA ALA A 211 17.67 -16.12 -6.99
C ALA A 211 18.77 -17.18 -7.25
N ALA A 212 19.85 -17.16 -6.45
CA ALA A 212 20.91 -18.18 -6.56
C ALA A 212 20.38 -19.60 -6.20
N THR A 213 19.50 -19.70 -5.21
CA THR A 213 18.84 -20.97 -4.86
C THR A 213 17.93 -21.45 -6.00
N ALA A 214 17.12 -20.58 -6.59
CA ALA A 214 16.29 -20.91 -7.75
C ALA A 214 17.14 -21.31 -8.98
N ARG A 215 18.26 -20.60 -9.21
CA ARG A 215 19.19 -20.91 -10.32
C ARG A 215 19.80 -22.30 -10.14
N ARG A 216 20.25 -22.62 -8.94
CA ARG A 216 20.78 -23.96 -8.62
C ARG A 216 19.72 -25.04 -8.85
N PHE A 217 18.47 -24.82 -8.41
CA PHE A 217 17.36 -25.73 -8.62
C PHE A 217 17.14 -26.04 -10.11
N ILE A 218 17.14 -25.03 -10.99
CA ILE A 218 17.02 -25.23 -12.45
C ILE A 218 18.25 -25.94 -13.02
N ALA A 219 19.46 -25.54 -12.63
CA ALA A 219 20.70 -26.12 -13.13
C ALA A 219 20.84 -27.61 -12.75
N GLU A 220 20.48 -27.99 -11.52
CA GLU A 220 20.50 -29.38 -11.05
C GLU A 220 19.47 -30.27 -11.73
N LYS A 221 18.28 -29.71 -12.08
CA LYS A 221 17.20 -30.51 -12.70
C LYS A 221 17.28 -30.56 -14.22
N LEU A 222 17.73 -29.51 -14.87
CA LEU A 222 17.64 -29.35 -16.32
C LEU A 222 19.00 -29.08 -16.99
N GLY A 223 20.08 -28.94 -16.21
CA GLY A 223 21.40 -28.58 -16.68
C GLY A 223 21.64 -27.07 -16.72
N GLU A 224 22.92 -26.66 -16.68
CA GLU A 224 23.33 -25.25 -16.62
C GLU A 224 22.84 -24.43 -17.83
N GLY A 225 22.81 -25.01 -19.03
CA GLY A 225 22.31 -24.37 -20.24
C GLY A 225 20.82 -24.04 -20.23
N ALA A 226 20.05 -24.60 -19.27
CA ALA A 226 18.62 -24.31 -19.13
C ALA A 226 18.34 -22.95 -18.48
N VAL A 227 19.26 -22.41 -17.68
CA VAL A 227 19.09 -21.18 -16.89
C VAL A 227 18.58 -20.03 -17.78
N LYS A 228 19.17 -19.79 -18.93
CA LYS A 228 18.77 -18.73 -19.87
C LYS A 228 17.33 -18.82 -20.36
N HIS A 229 16.71 -20.00 -20.32
CA HIS A 229 15.31 -20.24 -20.73
C HIS A 229 14.31 -20.04 -19.61
N HIS A 230 14.76 -20.05 -18.34
CA HIS A 230 13.92 -20.08 -17.15
C HIS A 230 14.05 -18.83 -16.27
N PHE A 231 14.81 -17.82 -16.73
CA PHE A 231 14.99 -16.58 -15.98
C PHE A 231 14.72 -15.34 -16.84
N ALA A 232 14.18 -14.31 -16.19
CA ALA A 232 14.09 -12.93 -16.66
C ALA A 232 14.48 -12.00 -15.50
N ALA A 233 14.81 -10.75 -15.80
CA ALA A 233 15.20 -9.80 -14.77
C ALA A 233 14.46 -8.46 -14.92
N VAL A 234 14.15 -7.84 -13.78
CA VAL A 234 13.77 -6.43 -13.70
C VAL A 234 14.89 -5.70 -12.98
N SER A 235 15.76 -5.04 -13.75
CA SER A 235 16.99 -4.43 -13.23
C SER A 235 17.55 -3.39 -14.18
N THR A 236 18.38 -2.49 -13.62
CA THR A 236 19.22 -1.55 -14.39
C THR A 236 20.69 -1.99 -14.48
N ALA A 237 21.08 -3.04 -13.75
CA ALA A 237 22.46 -3.52 -13.65
C ALA A 237 22.77 -4.61 -14.70
N LEU A 238 22.81 -4.22 -15.98
CA LEU A 238 22.89 -5.12 -17.13
C LEU A 238 24.05 -6.13 -17.04
N ASP A 239 25.24 -5.68 -16.65
CA ASP A 239 26.44 -6.54 -16.57
C ASP A 239 26.26 -7.66 -15.52
N LYS A 240 25.65 -7.32 -14.37
CA LYS A 240 25.40 -8.30 -13.31
C LYS A 240 24.33 -9.31 -13.72
N VAL A 241 23.30 -8.84 -14.42
CA VAL A 241 22.23 -9.69 -14.95
C VAL A 241 22.77 -10.66 -16.00
N ALA A 242 23.62 -10.18 -16.92
CA ALA A 242 24.29 -11.02 -17.92
C ALA A 242 25.21 -12.05 -17.26
N ALA A 243 25.99 -11.66 -16.24
CA ALA A 243 26.85 -12.57 -15.47
C ALA A 243 26.05 -13.65 -14.71
N PHE A 244 24.79 -13.39 -14.34
CA PHE A 244 23.88 -14.37 -13.75
C PHE A 244 23.40 -15.42 -14.78
N GLY A 245 23.46 -15.10 -16.08
CA GLY A 245 23.06 -16.00 -17.17
C GLY A 245 21.70 -15.66 -17.80
N ILE A 246 21.20 -14.43 -17.64
CA ILE A 246 19.95 -13.94 -18.22
C ILE A 246 20.26 -13.17 -19.52
N GLU A 247 19.59 -13.53 -20.61
CA GLU A 247 19.77 -12.91 -21.93
C GLU A 247 19.15 -11.50 -21.98
N SER A 248 19.72 -10.62 -22.79
CA SER A 248 19.37 -9.19 -22.85
C SER A 248 17.91 -8.92 -23.26
N ASP A 249 17.31 -9.79 -24.05
CA ASP A 249 15.90 -9.70 -24.46
C ASP A 249 14.89 -10.05 -23.35
N ARG A 250 15.39 -10.49 -22.20
CA ARG A 250 14.62 -10.83 -21.00
C ARG A 250 14.92 -9.89 -19.83
N ILE A 251 15.52 -8.73 -20.10
CA ILE A 251 15.83 -7.72 -19.10
C ILE A 251 14.93 -6.51 -19.30
N PHE A 252 14.21 -6.12 -18.26
CA PHE A 252 13.31 -4.99 -18.25
C PHE A 252 13.82 -3.94 -17.25
N GLY A 253 14.14 -2.75 -17.76
CA GLY A 253 14.64 -1.65 -16.95
C GLY A 253 13.53 -0.79 -16.38
N PHE A 254 13.90 0.02 -15.41
CA PHE A 254 13.13 1.16 -14.93
C PHE A 254 14.10 2.24 -14.42
N TRP A 255 13.62 3.40 -14.02
CA TRP A 255 14.45 4.57 -13.82
C TRP A 255 14.68 4.88 -12.35
N ASP A 256 15.68 5.70 -12.05
CA ASP A 256 16.03 6.14 -10.70
C ASP A 256 14.97 7.08 -10.08
N TRP A 257 14.19 7.78 -10.91
CA TRP A 257 13.05 8.59 -10.51
C TRP A 257 11.79 7.75 -10.14
N VAL A 258 11.90 6.43 -10.12
CA VAL A 258 10.87 5.50 -9.60
C VAL A 258 11.31 4.97 -8.25
N GLY A 259 10.63 5.39 -7.19
CA GLY A 259 10.78 4.80 -5.86
C GLY A 259 10.21 3.38 -5.79
N GLY A 260 10.84 2.49 -4.98
CA GLY A 260 10.43 1.08 -4.89
C GLY A 260 8.94 0.89 -4.55
N ARG A 261 8.43 1.58 -3.53
CA ARG A 261 7.02 1.51 -3.10
C ARG A 261 6.01 2.12 -4.06
N TYR A 262 6.49 2.83 -5.10
CA TYR A 262 5.69 3.42 -6.19
C TYR A 262 5.89 2.70 -7.53
N SER A 263 6.54 1.53 -7.54
CA SER A 263 7.07 0.94 -8.76
C SER A 263 6.15 -0.06 -9.47
N ILE A 264 5.00 -0.40 -8.93
CA ILE A 264 4.07 -1.38 -9.52
C ILE A 264 3.68 -1.06 -10.97
N TRP A 265 3.71 0.20 -11.35
CA TRP A 265 3.40 0.72 -12.69
C TRP A 265 4.50 0.49 -13.73
N SER A 266 5.72 0.20 -13.26
CA SER A 266 6.94 -0.05 -14.06
C SER A 266 7.09 -1.52 -14.46
N ALA A 267 8.28 -1.89 -14.91
CA ALA A 267 8.66 -3.28 -15.15
C ALA A 267 8.48 -4.21 -13.91
N ILE A 268 8.43 -3.65 -12.71
CA ILE A 268 8.09 -4.38 -11.48
C ILE A 268 6.68 -5.02 -11.57
N GLY A 269 5.78 -4.46 -12.37
CA GLY A 269 4.46 -5.02 -12.66
C GLY A 269 4.45 -6.17 -13.67
N LEU A 270 5.59 -6.62 -14.18
CA LEU A 270 5.67 -7.68 -15.19
C LEU A 270 4.97 -8.99 -14.76
N PRO A 271 5.13 -9.53 -13.54
CA PRO A 271 4.40 -10.73 -13.12
C PRO A 271 2.88 -10.53 -13.14
N LEU A 272 2.39 -9.36 -12.76
CA LEU A 272 0.97 -9.01 -12.87
C LEU A 272 0.53 -8.98 -14.34
N MET A 273 1.28 -8.32 -15.22
CA MET A 273 0.96 -8.27 -16.66
C MET A 273 0.90 -9.66 -17.28
N ILE A 274 1.79 -10.56 -16.89
CA ILE A 274 1.76 -11.97 -17.35
C ILE A 274 0.50 -12.67 -16.85
N ALA A 275 0.10 -12.44 -15.60
CA ALA A 275 -1.06 -13.10 -15.00
C ALA A 275 -2.39 -12.65 -15.63
N ILE A 276 -2.59 -11.33 -15.80
CA ILE A 276 -3.89 -10.76 -16.25
C ILE A 276 -3.93 -10.34 -17.72
N GLY A 277 -2.81 -10.39 -18.41
CA GLY A 277 -2.64 -9.94 -19.80
C GLY A 277 -2.37 -8.43 -19.95
N PRO A 278 -1.70 -8.04 -21.08
CA PRO A 278 -1.36 -6.65 -21.35
C PRO A 278 -2.56 -5.71 -21.40
N ASP A 279 -3.71 -6.14 -21.93
CA ASP A 279 -4.91 -5.31 -22.02
C ASP A 279 -5.47 -4.94 -20.64
N ASN A 280 -5.53 -5.90 -19.71
CA ASN A 280 -5.99 -5.64 -18.37
C ASN A 280 -4.96 -4.82 -17.57
N PHE A 281 -3.67 -5.04 -17.82
CA PHE A 281 -2.62 -4.16 -17.26
C PHE A 281 -2.74 -2.73 -17.81
N GLY A 282 -3.09 -2.56 -19.10
CA GLY A 282 -3.42 -1.26 -19.67
C GLY A 282 -4.58 -0.57 -18.93
N LYS A 283 -5.68 -1.29 -18.67
CA LYS A 283 -6.82 -0.75 -17.88
C LYS A 283 -6.43 -0.40 -16.44
N PHE A 284 -5.50 -1.15 -15.85
CA PHE A 284 -4.94 -0.83 -14.54
C PHE A 284 -4.20 0.52 -14.56
N LEU A 285 -3.38 0.76 -15.58
CA LEU A 285 -2.72 2.06 -15.79
C LEU A 285 -3.73 3.17 -16.09
N ASP A 286 -4.77 2.89 -16.90
CA ASP A 286 -5.83 3.86 -17.23
C ASP A 286 -6.57 4.35 -15.99
N GLY A 287 -6.87 3.45 -15.04
CA GLY A 287 -7.51 3.81 -13.77
C GLY A 287 -6.65 4.73 -12.92
N ALA A 288 -5.36 4.45 -12.83
CA ALA A 288 -4.42 5.30 -12.11
C ALA A 288 -4.23 6.66 -12.79
N HIS A 289 -4.13 6.69 -14.11
CA HIS A 289 -4.10 7.94 -14.89
C HIS A 289 -5.36 8.80 -14.68
N ALA A 290 -6.53 8.18 -14.62
CA ALA A 290 -7.76 8.91 -14.34
C ALA A 290 -7.72 9.59 -12.95
N MET A 291 -7.16 8.92 -11.94
CA MET A 291 -6.97 9.50 -10.61
C MET A 291 -5.88 10.59 -10.60
N ASP A 292 -4.82 10.47 -11.39
CA ASP A 292 -3.80 11.53 -11.59
C ASP A 292 -4.43 12.81 -12.12
N ARG A 293 -5.28 12.69 -13.15
CA ARG A 293 -6.01 13.83 -13.71
C ARG A 293 -6.96 14.43 -12.67
N HIS A 294 -7.74 13.60 -11.99
CA HIS A 294 -8.62 14.06 -10.93
C HIS A 294 -7.86 14.82 -9.83
N PHE A 295 -6.71 14.30 -9.40
CA PHE A 295 -5.86 14.98 -8.41
C PHE A 295 -5.35 16.34 -8.88
N ARG A 296 -5.04 16.50 -10.17
CA ARG A 296 -4.55 17.77 -10.74
C ARG A 296 -5.65 18.78 -11.02
N GLU A 297 -6.81 18.31 -11.49
CA GLU A 297 -7.84 19.17 -12.10
C GLU A 297 -8.98 19.52 -11.14
N ALA A 298 -9.34 18.63 -10.20
CA ALA A 298 -10.46 18.85 -9.31
C ALA A 298 -10.18 19.95 -8.26
N PRO A 299 -11.18 20.80 -7.93
CA PRO A 299 -11.09 21.72 -6.81
C PRO A 299 -10.85 20.97 -5.48
N ILE A 300 -10.19 21.60 -4.51
CA ILE A 300 -9.79 20.94 -3.24
C ILE A 300 -10.97 20.19 -2.59
N ARG A 301 -12.16 20.79 -2.56
CA ARG A 301 -13.35 20.19 -1.91
C ARG A 301 -13.97 19.02 -2.68
N GLU A 302 -13.60 18.83 -3.93
CA GLU A 302 -14.06 17.74 -4.80
C GLU A 302 -12.95 16.74 -5.10
N ASN A 303 -11.74 16.98 -4.61
CA ASN A 303 -10.52 16.25 -4.90
C ASN A 303 -10.31 15.15 -3.85
N LEU A 304 -10.57 13.89 -4.22
CA LEU A 304 -10.52 12.76 -3.30
C LEU A 304 -9.15 12.60 -2.60
N PRO A 305 -8.01 12.55 -3.32
CA PRO A 305 -6.69 12.46 -2.69
C PRO A 305 -6.38 13.64 -1.76
N MET A 306 -6.75 14.85 -2.18
CA MET A 306 -6.53 16.06 -1.39
C MET A 306 -7.30 16.00 -0.08
N LEU A 307 -8.61 15.73 -0.13
CA LEU A 307 -9.45 15.60 1.07
C LEU A 307 -8.98 14.47 1.98
N LEU A 308 -8.62 13.32 1.41
CA LEU A 308 -8.14 12.18 2.18
C LEU A 308 -6.84 12.51 2.93
N GLY A 309 -5.91 13.20 2.28
CA GLY A 309 -4.66 13.68 2.91
C GLY A 309 -4.89 14.75 3.97
N LEU A 310 -5.78 15.71 3.70
CA LEU A 310 -6.15 16.75 4.66
C LEU A 310 -6.81 16.18 5.93
N ILE A 311 -7.74 15.23 5.77
CA ILE A 311 -8.38 14.53 6.89
C ILE A 311 -7.34 13.68 7.64
N GLY A 312 -6.42 13.04 6.92
CA GLY A 312 -5.33 12.28 7.52
C GLY A 312 -4.43 13.15 8.38
N PHE A 313 -4.00 14.31 7.87
CA PHE A 313 -3.24 15.30 8.63
C PHE A 313 -4.02 15.80 9.86
N TYR A 314 -5.31 16.11 9.69
CA TYR A 314 -6.19 16.54 10.78
C TYR A 314 -6.28 15.50 11.89
N ASN A 315 -6.53 14.26 11.53
CA ASN A 315 -6.56 13.15 12.49
C ASN A 315 -5.23 13.02 13.25
N ARG A 316 -4.09 13.18 12.55
CA ARG A 316 -2.76 12.96 13.11
C ARG A 316 -2.25 14.13 13.95
N ASN A 317 -2.39 15.38 13.48
CA ASN A 317 -1.76 16.56 14.08
C ASN A 317 -2.71 17.47 14.86
N VAL A 318 -4.00 17.33 14.67
CA VAL A 318 -5.01 18.10 15.40
C VAL A 318 -5.69 17.23 16.45
N LEU A 319 -6.18 16.06 16.06
CA LEU A 319 -6.87 15.11 16.96
C LEU A 319 -5.90 14.14 17.66
N ASN A 320 -4.61 14.14 17.27
CA ASN A 320 -3.55 13.32 17.84
C ASN A 320 -3.82 11.80 17.82
N TYR A 321 -4.41 11.30 16.74
CA TYR A 321 -4.62 9.86 16.55
C TYR A 321 -3.35 9.22 15.98
N PRO A 322 -2.73 8.25 16.70
CA PRO A 322 -1.40 7.75 16.35
C PRO A 322 -1.39 6.71 15.22
N THR A 323 -2.54 6.19 14.85
CA THR A 323 -2.68 5.05 13.93
C THR A 323 -3.91 5.21 13.06
N ARG A 324 -3.96 4.49 11.95
CA ARG A 324 -5.15 4.34 11.09
C ARG A 324 -5.31 2.90 10.67
N ALA A 325 -6.56 2.44 10.62
CA ALA A 325 -6.89 1.09 10.19
C ALA A 325 -7.46 1.10 8.77
N ILE A 326 -6.89 0.28 7.89
CA ILE A 326 -7.35 0.06 6.51
C ILE A 326 -8.15 -1.25 6.51
N LEU A 327 -9.44 -1.16 6.26
CA LEU A 327 -10.39 -2.24 6.48
C LEU A 327 -11.17 -2.55 5.18
N PRO A 328 -10.53 -3.20 4.20
CA PRO A 328 -11.23 -3.58 2.97
C PRO A 328 -12.22 -4.72 3.26
N TYR A 329 -13.49 -4.51 2.96
CA TYR A 329 -14.50 -5.57 2.93
C TYR A 329 -14.48 -6.23 1.55
N ASP A 330 -13.32 -6.80 1.25
CA ASP A 330 -13.01 -7.56 0.05
C ASP A 330 -11.82 -8.48 0.34
N GLN A 331 -12.01 -9.78 0.28
CA GLN A 331 -10.95 -10.76 0.55
C GLN A 331 -9.77 -10.63 -0.42
N ARG A 332 -10.03 -10.22 -1.66
CA ARG A 332 -8.99 -10.01 -2.67
C ARG A 332 -8.07 -8.82 -2.36
N LEU A 333 -8.54 -7.88 -1.53
CA LEU A 333 -7.71 -6.79 -1.02
C LEU A 333 -6.96 -7.14 0.28
N SER A 334 -6.80 -8.44 0.62
CA SER A 334 -6.15 -8.89 1.87
C SER A 334 -4.72 -8.36 2.04
N ARG A 335 -3.99 -8.15 0.94
CA ARG A 335 -2.62 -7.58 0.99
C ARG A 335 -2.58 -6.06 0.81
N PHE A 336 -3.72 -5.40 0.60
CA PHE A 336 -3.77 -3.95 0.42
C PHE A 336 -3.32 -3.17 1.67
N PRO A 337 -3.73 -3.53 2.90
CA PRO A 337 -3.18 -2.91 4.10
C PRO A 337 -1.65 -3.03 4.21
N ALA A 338 -1.09 -4.20 3.92
CA ALA A 338 0.36 -4.41 3.96
C ALA A 338 1.12 -3.61 2.88
N TYR A 339 0.53 -3.46 1.69
CA TYR A 339 1.06 -2.57 0.66
C TYR A 339 1.07 -1.11 1.14
N LEU A 340 -0.03 -0.65 1.75
CA LEU A 340 -0.14 0.71 2.28
C LEU A 340 0.77 0.95 3.50
N GLN A 341 1.12 -0.08 4.27
CA GLN A 341 2.13 0.04 5.32
C GLN A 341 3.45 0.56 4.74
N GLN A 342 3.96 -0.07 3.69
CA GLN A 342 5.18 0.41 3.06
C GLN A 342 4.96 1.78 2.40
N LEU A 343 3.89 1.93 1.62
CA LEU A 343 3.61 3.18 0.91
C LEU A 343 3.57 4.38 1.85
N ASP A 344 2.88 4.30 2.97
CA ASP A 344 2.66 5.40 3.90
C ASP A 344 3.83 5.53 4.91
N MET A 345 4.17 4.45 5.62
CA MET A 345 5.11 4.51 6.74
C MET A 345 6.55 4.72 6.29
N GLU A 346 6.96 4.16 5.15
CA GLU A 346 8.29 4.42 4.57
C GLU A 346 8.38 5.82 3.96
N SER A 347 7.27 6.33 3.40
CA SER A 347 7.22 7.70 2.86
C SER A 347 7.18 8.75 3.96
N ASN A 348 6.24 8.65 4.89
CA ASN A 348 5.92 9.70 5.84
C ASN A 348 6.41 9.45 7.27
N GLY A 349 7.06 8.31 7.53
CA GLY A 349 7.69 8.01 8.82
C GLY A 349 9.04 8.73 8.98
N LYS A 350 9.07 10.05 8.86
CA LYS A 350 10.28 10.88 8.90
C LYS A 350 10.30 11.78 10.12
N GLY A 351 11.50 12.01 10.67
CA GLY A 351 11.72 12.87 11.83
C GLY A 351 12.30 14.25 11.53
N VAL A 352 12.63 14.53 10.24
CA VAL A 352 13.32 15.74 9.81
C VAL A 352 12.55 16.40 8.66
N THR A 353 12.40 17.72 8.72
CA THR A 353 11.74 18.52 7.69
C THR A 353 12.64 18.73 6.46
N ILE A 354 12.06 19.26 5.40
CA ILE A 354 12.81 19.67 4.18
C ILE A 354 13.89 20.72 4.45
N ASP A 355 13.80 21.44 5.57
CA ASP A 355 14.79 22.45 5.98
C ASP A 355 15.88 21.87 6.89
N GLY A 356 15.89 20.56 7.13
CA GLY A 356 16.87 19.91 8.01
C GLY A 356 16.61 20.08 9.50
N THR A 357 15.43 20.57 9.90
CA THR A 357 15.05 20.74 11.32
C THR A 357 14.17 19.57 11.78
N PRO A 358 14.10 19.26 13.08
CA PRO A 358 13.16 18.28 13.60
C PRO A 358 11.70 18.65 13.22
N VAL A 359 10.90 17.62 12.92
CA VAL A 359 9.46 17.80 12.64
C VAL A 359 8.77 18.32 13.90
N GLU A 360 8.09 19.45 13.78
CA GLU A 360 7.20 19.97 14.82
C GLU A 360 5.85 19.24 14.76
N GLY A 361 5.44 18.58 15.84
CA GLY A 361 4.24 17.77 15.88
C GLY A 361 4.51 16.30 15.53
N GLN A 362 3.64 15.71 14.72
CA GLN A 362 3.68 14.29 14.39
C GLN A 362 3.82 14.08 12.88
N SER A 363 4.68 13.16 12.46
CA SER A 363 4.75 12.69 11.08
C SER A 363 3.76 11.54 10.84
N GLY A 364 3.95 10.72 9.83
CA GLY A 364 3.01 9.66 9.43
C GLY A 364 2.52 8.76 10.58
N PRO A 365 1.27 8.31 10.53
CA PRO A 365 0.70 7.38 11.52
C PRO A 365 1.20 5.95 11.29
N VAL A 366 0.98 5.08 12.27
CA VAL A 366 1.07 3.64 12.06
C VAL A 366 -0.11 3.19 11.21
N VAL A 367 0.15 2.54 10.09
CA VAL A 367 -0.86 1.99 9.18
C VAL A 367 -0.94 0.48 9.37
N TRP A 368 -2.15 -0.05 9.50
CA TRP A 368 -2.41 -1.48 9.69
C TRP A 368 -3.84 -1.82 9.27
N GLY A 369 -4.17 -3.09 9.20
CA GLY A 369 -5.53 -3.53 8.91
C GLY A 369 -5.59 -4.94 8.39
N GLU A 370 -6.82 -5.41 8.24
CA GLU A 370 -7.20 -6.73 7.73
C GLU A 370 -8.52 -6.64 6.99
N PRO A 371 -8.85 -7.58 6.10
CA PRO A 371 -10.16 -7.63 5.49
C PRO A 371 -11.30 -7.81 6.51
N GLY A 372 -12.41 -7.09 6.29
CA GLY A 372 -13.70 -7.51 6.86
C GLY A 372 -14.20 -8.76 6.10
N THR A 373 -14.89 -9.69 6.78
CA THR A 373 -15.34 -9.62 8.20
C THR A 373 -14.31 -10.15 9.19
N ASN A 374 -13.18 -10.72 8.74
CA ASN A 374 -12.19 -11.36 9.60
C ASN A 374 -11.69 -10.42 10.70
N GLY A 375 -11.37 -9.16 10.38
CA GLY A 375 -10.94 -8.16 11.35
C GLY A 375 -11.92 -7.96 12.50
N GLN A 376 -13.24 -8.12 12.27
CA GLN A 376 -14.26 -8.02 13.32
C GLN A 376 -14.06 -9.05 14.43
N HIS A 377 -13.51 -10.21 14.09
CA HIS A 377 -13.26 -11.31 15.01
C HIS A 377 -11.83 -11.31 15.59
N ALA A 378 -11.00 -10.32 15.20
CA ALA A 378 -9.61 -10.24 15.62
C ALA A 378 -9.35 -9.04 16.55
N PHE A 379 -9.71 -7.82 16.13
CA PHE A 379 -9.27 -6.61 16.83
C PHE A 379 -10.36 -5.51 16.98
N TYR A 380 -11.58 -5.71 16.52
CA TYR A 380 -12.63 -4.69 16.62
C TYR A 380 -13.05 -4.41 18.07
N GLN A 381 -12.80 -5.33 19.00
CA GLN A 381 -12.96 -5.05 20.43
C GLN A 381 -12.19 -3.78 20.84
N LEU A 382 -10.92 -3.68 20.41
CA LEU A 382 -10.08 -2.50 20.66
C LEU A 382 -10.63 -1.26 19.94
N ILE A 383 -11.02 -1.39 18.67
CA ILE A 383 -11.51 -0.25 17.88
C ILE A 383 -12.79 0.32 18.50
N HIS A 384 -13.69 -0.51 19.01
CA HIS A 384 -14.95 -0.06 19.59
C HIS A 384 -14.86 0.43 21.04
N GLN A 385 -14.13 -0.27 21.90
CA GLN A 385 -14.12 -0.02 23.34
C GLN A 385 -12.76 0.34 23.92
N GLY A 386 -11.69 0.28 23.12
CA GLY A 386 -10.35 0.68 23.57
C GLY A 386 -10.28 2.16 23.89
N THR A 387 -9.26 2.54 24.68
CA THR A 387 -9.02 3.93 25.11
C THR A 387 -8.46 4.82 24.02
N SER A 388 -7.80 4.23 23.00
CA SER A 388 -7.28 4.95 21.84
C SER A 388 -8.33 5.03 20.73
N VAL A 389 -8.50 6.22 20.14
CA VAL A 389 -9.33 6.40 18.94
C VAL A 389 -8.51 6.01 17.71
N ILE A 390 -9.07 5.13 16.88
CA ILE A 390 -8.46 4.61 15.67
C ILE A 390 -9.33 5.00 14.48
N PRO A 391 -8.93 5.99 13.67
CA PRO A 391 -9.60 6.27 12.41
C PRO A 391 -9.60 5.04 11.52
N ALA A 392 -10.76 4.71 10.96
CA ALA A 392 -10.96 3.54 10.10
C ALA A 392 -11.27 3.96 8.66
N GLU A 393 -10.72 3.23 7.70
CA GLU A 393 -10.99 3.41 6.27
C GLU A 393 -11.58 2.13 5.71
N PHE A 394 -12.88 2.13 5.51
CA PHE A 394 -13.65 1.03 4.96
C PHE A 394 -13.66 1.09 3.43
N MET A 395 -13.59 -0.06 2.78
CA MET A 395 -13.70 -0.19 1.32
C MET A 395 -14.66 -1.31 1.00
N ILE A 396 -15.62 -1.06 0.12
CA ILE A 396 -16.62 -2.03 -0.29
C ILE A 396 -17.01 -1.84 -1.76
N ALA A 397 -17.01 -2.93 -2.53
CA ALA A 397 -17.58 -2.96 -3.86
C ALA A 397 -19.11 -3.11 -3.81
N ALA A 398 -19.85 -2.46 -4.71
CA ALA A 398 -21.28 -2.66 -4.87
C ALA A 398 -21.60 -4.06 -5.43
N ASN A 399 -20.71 -4.58 -6.29
CA ASN A 399 -20.87 -5.85 -6.98
C ASN A 399 -19.68 -6.79 -6.79
N GLY A 400 -19.95 -8.06 -6.46
CA GLY A 400 -18.96 -9.14 -6.49
C GLY A 400 -18.76 -9.72 -7.91
N PHE A 401 -17.82 -10.65 -8.05
CA PHE A 401 -17.59 -11.39 -9.29
C PHE A 401 -18.39 -12.70 -9.36
N GLU A 402 -18.90 -13.17 -8.23
CA GLU A 402 -19.60 -14.44 -8.06
C GLU A 402 -21.13 -14.17 -7.94
N PRO A 403 -21.88 -14.10 -9.07
CA PRO A 403 -23.30 -13.77 -9.03
C PRO A 403 -24.15 -14.82 -8.27
N GLU A 404 -23.70 -16.07 -8.23
CA GLU A 404 -24.32 -17.15 -7.48
C GLU A 404 -24.14 -16.99 -5.95
N LEU A 405 -23.16 -16.22 -5.51
CA LEU A 405 -22.88 -15.93 -4.08
C LEU A 405 -23.38 -14.53 -3.67
N ARG A 406 -24.32 -13.95 -4.41
CA ARG A 406 -24.86 -12.61 -4.14
C ARG A 406 -25.29 -12.39 -2.70
N HIS A 407 -25.89 -13.41 -2.07
CA HIS A 407 -26.30 -13.29 -0.68
C HIS A 407 -25.12 -13.09 0.28
N GLN A 408 -23.98 -13.76 0.06
CA GLN A 408 -22.77 -13.56 0.85
C GLN A 408 -22.23 -12.13 0.68
N HIS A 409 -22.25 -11.61 -0.56
CA HIS A 409 -21.85 -10.24 -0.82
C HIS A 409 -22.77 -9.21 -0.14
N GLN A 410 -24.08 -9.44 -0.11
CA GLN A 410 -25.02 -8.60 0.62
C GLN A 410 -24.77 -8.61 2.14
N LEU A 411 -24.42 -9.78 2.72
CA LEU A 411 -24.01 -9.88 4.11
C LEU A 411 -22.72 -9.10 4.38
N LEU A 412 -21.76 -9.14 3.46
CA LEU A 412 -20.51 -8.40 3.54
C LEU A 412 -20.76 -6.88 3.55
N ILE A 413 -21.60 -6.37 2.63
CA ILE A 413 -22.02 -4.97 2.57
C ILE A 413 -22.69 -4.56 3.89
N ALA A 414 -23.66 -5.35 4.37
CA ALA A 414 -24.38 -5.06 5.61
C ALA A 414 -23.42 -4.96 6.80
N ASN A 415 -22.46 -5.88 6.91
CA ASN A 415 -21.43 -5.83 7.96
C ASN A 415 -20.55 -4.58 7.85
N CYS A 416 -20.06 -4.22 6.66
CA CYS A 416 -19.26 -3.03 6.44
C CYS A 416 -19.98 -1.76 6.93
N LEU A 417 -21.21 -1.57 6.48
CA LEU A 417 -22.02 -0.39 6.83
C LEU A 417 -22.39 -0.36 8.32
N ALA A 418 -22.74 -1.51 8.90
CA ALA A 418 -23.07 -1.63 10.32
C ALA A 418 -21.87 -1.29 11.22
N GLN A 419 -20.64 -1.70 10.87
CA GLN A 419 -19.46 -1.37 11.66
C GLN A 419 -19.15 0.13 11.60
N SER A 420 -19.22 0.74 10.44
CA SER A 420 -19.04 2.18 10.28
C SER A 420 -20.10 2.98 11.06
N GLU A 421 -21.37 2.55 11.06
CA GLU A 421 -22.43 3.17 11.84
C GLU A 421 -22.21 2.97 13.36
N ALA A 422 -21.87 1.77 13.80
CA ALA A 422 -21.64 1.46 15.20
C ALA A 422 -20.45 2.23 15.79
N LEU A 423 -19.38 2.43 15.03
CA LEU A 423 -18.22 3.24 15.42
C LEU A 423 -18.61 4.70 15.63
N MET A 424 -19.43 5.27 14.76
CA MET A 424 -19.92 6.63 14.86
C MET A 424 -20.89 6.80 16.03
N LYS A 425 -21.92 5.94 16.09
CA LYS A 425 -23.06 6.08 17.00
C LYS A 425 -22.73 5.65 18.43
N GLY A 426 -22.02 4.53 18.60
CA GLY A 426 -21.80 3.92 19.90
C GLY A 426 -23.09 3.42 20.58
N ARG A 427 -23.00 3.17 21.89
CA ARG A 427 -24.12 2.82 22.77
C ARG A 427 -23.87 3.42 24.14
N THR A 428 -24.77 4.25 24.64
CA THR A 428 -24.69 4.88 25.96
C THR A 428 -24.96 3.88 27.09
N LEU A 429 -24.62 4.27 28.31
CA LEU A 429 -24.90 3.45 29.50
C LEU A 429 -26.40 3.19 29.66
N ALA A 430 -27.25 4.21 29.45
CA ALA A 430 -28.70 4.08 29.53
C ALA A 430 -29.25 3.10 28.49
N GLU A 431 -28.77 3.19 27.23
CA GLU A 431 -29.15 2.26 26.16
C GLU A 431 -28.67 0.82 26.45
N ALA A 432 -27.47 0.66 27.04
CA ALA A 432 -26.95 -0.65 27.44
C ALA A 432 -27.80 -1.28 28.55
N LYS A 433 -28.14 -0.51 29.58
CA LYS A 433 -29.00 -0.95 30.67
C LYS A 433 -30.40 -1.32 30.16
N ALA A 434 -31.03 -0.43 29.38
CA ALA A 434 -32.35 -0.67 28.80
C ALA A 434 -32.40 -1.96 27.95
N GLN A 435 -31.33 -2.25 27.18
CA GLN A 435 -31.23 -3.49 26.41
C GLN A 435 -31.14 -4.73 27.29
N LEU A 436 -30.45 -4.66 28.44
CA LEU A 436 -30.33 -5.79 29.36
C LEU A 436 -31.66 -6.07 30.05
N THR A 437 -32.32 -5.04 30.59
CA THR A 437 -33.63 -5.18 31.27
C THR A 437 -34.73 -5.63 30.31
N SER A 438 -34.72 -5.13 29.05
CA SER A 438 -35.69 -5.60 28.04
C SER A 438 -35.54 -7.10 27.68
N LYS A 439 -34.38 -7.69 27.96
CA LYS A 439 -34.10 -9.13 27.81
C LYS A 439 -34.40 -9.93 29.09
N GLY A 440 -35.01 -9.30 30.08
CA GLY A 440 -35.41 -9.95 31.34
C GLY A 440 -34.32 -10.01 32.42
N MET A 441 -33.22 -9.23 32.26
CA MET A 441 -32.20 -9.18 33.31
C MET A 441 -32.69 -8.35 34.50
N GLU A 442 -32.41 -8.83 35.72
CA GLU A 442 -32.71 -8.11 36.96
C GLU A 442 -31.94 -6.78 37.00
N ASP A 443 -32.59 -5.70 37.46
CA ASP A 443 -32.06 -4.34 37.47
C ASP A 443 -30.67 -4.22 38.10
N LYS A 444 -30.47 -4.86 39.26
CA LYS A 444 -29.17 -4.81 39.97
C LYS A 444 -28.04 -5.46 39.16
N LEU A 445 -28.32 -6.56 38.48
CA LEU A 445 -27.36 -7.23 37.61
C LEU A 445 -27.13 -6.41 36.31
N ALA A 446 -28.23 -5.83 35.79
CA ALA A 446 -28.13 -4.94 34.62
C ALA A 446 -27.28 -3.71 34.93
N ASP A 447 -27.37 -3.10 36.11
CA ASP A 447 -26.50 -1.99 36.55
C ASP A 447 -25.02 -2.38 36.63
N PHE A 448 -24.72 -3.59 37.07
CA PHE A 448 -23.35 -4.10 37.12
C PHE A 448 -22.77 -4.40 35.74
N ILE A 449 -23.56 -4.95 34.81
CA ILE A 449 -23.09 -5.37 33.47
C ILE A 449 -23.13 -4.22 32.46
N ALA A 450 -24.08 -3.27 32.57
CA ALA A 450 -24.26 -2.22 31.58
C ALA A 450 -22.97 -1.40 31.25
N PRO A 451 -22.13 -1.03 32.23
CA PRO A 451 -20.85 -0.33 31.91
C PRO A 451 -19.96 -1.09 30.96
N HIS A 452 -19.92 -2.42 31.04
CA HIS A 452 -19.11 -3.27 30.14
C HIS A 452 -19.67 -3.38 28.72
N ARG A 453 -20.89 -2.91 28.49
CA ARG A 453 -21.60 -2.91 27.21
C ARG A 453 -21.78 -1.52 26.62
N VAL A 454 -21.11 -0.52 27.18
CA VAL A 454 -21.01 0.82 26.61
C VAL A 454 -20.05 0.80 25.42
N PHE A 455 -20.44 1.44 24.34
CA PHE A 455 -19.60 1.75 23.20
C PHE A 455 -19.52 3.27 23.12
N THR A 456 -18.32 3.83 23.22
CA THR A 456 -18.14 5.28 23.32
C THR A 456 -18.67 6.05 22.11
N GLY A 457 -18.70 5.42 20.93
CA GLY A 457 -19.00 6.13 19.70
C GLY A 457 -17.90 7.15 19.34
N ASN A 458 -18.25 8.10 18.49
CA ASN A 458 -17.34 9.17 18.05
C ASN A 458 -16.00 8.65 17.50
N ARG A 459 -16.01 7.43 16.90
CA ARG A 459 -14.87 6.80 16.25
C ARG A 459 -14.94 7.14 14.77
N PRO A 460 -14.02 7.98 14.26
CA PRO A 460 -14.11 8.46 12.89
C PRO A 460 -13.86 7.37 11.87
N SER A 461 -14.61 7.42 10.77
CA SER A 461 -14.37 6.54 9.63
C SER A 461 -14.63 7.24 8.30
N ILE A 462 -13.89 6.79 7.28
CA ILE A 462 -14.13 7.07 5.87
C ILE A 462 -14.61 5.77 5.22
N THR A 463 -15.58 5.85 4.32
CA THR A 463 -16.05 4.69 3.56
C THR A 463 -15.90 4.95 2.07
N PHE A 464 -15.16 4.08 1.39
CA PHE A 464 -15.07 4.06 -0.07
C PHE A 464 -16.04 3.03 -0.63
N VAL A 465 -16.87 3.47 -1.58
CA VAL A 465 -17.77 2.60 -2.34
C VAL A 465 -17.42 2.73 -3.82
N TYR A 466 -17.30 1.60 -4.51
CA TYR A 466 -17.05 1.53 -5.95
C TYR A 466 -17.86 0.39 -6.58
N ASP A 467 -18.03 0.40 -7.90
CA ASP A 467 -18.87 -0.60 -8.55
C ASP A 467 -18.33 -2.03 -8.35
N LYS A 468 -17.13 -2.31 -8.86
CA LYS A 468 -16.49 -3.63 -8.85
C LYS A 468 -14.97 -3.50 -8.84
N LEU A 469 -14.26 -4.45 -8.20
CA LEU A 469 -12.79 -4.44 -8.14
C LEU A 469 -12.17 -4.87 -9.48
N THR A 470 -12.28 -4.01 -10.49
CA THR A 470 -11.65 -4.20 -11.80
C THR A 470 -10.19 -3.72 -11.80
N PRO A 471 -9.38 -4.04 -12.84
CA PRO A 471 -8.06 -3.45 -13.01
C PRO A 471 -8.10 -1.92 -12.96
N PHE A 472 -9.07 -1.28 -13.60
CA PHE A 472 -9.27 0.17 -13.56
C PHE A 472 -9.56 0.67 -12.13
N ALA A 473 -10.45 0.01 -11.40
CA ALA A 473 -10.79 0.38 -10.03
C ALA A 473 -9.59 0.25 -9.09
N LEU A 474 -8.81 -0.85 -9.20
CA LEU A 474 -7.60 -1.04 -8.40
C LEU A 474 -6.55 0.04 -8.71
N GLY A 475 -6.36 0.37 -9.99
CA GLY A 475 -5.44 1.44 -10.41
C GLY A 475 -5.81 2.78 -9.76
N ARG A 476 -7.10 3.16 -9.77
CA ARG A 476 -7.60 4.37 -9.10
C ARG A 476 -7.35 4.35 -7.58
N LEU A 477 -7.63 3.22 -6.92
CA LEU A 477 -7.44 3.09 -5.47
C LEU A 477 -5.97 3.26 -5.08
N ILE A 478 -5.05 2.62 -5.78
CA ILE A 478 -3.61 2.75 -5.49
C ILE A 478 -3.16 4.20 -5.70
N ALA A 479 -3.50 4.81 -6.83
CA ALA A 479 -3.13 6.19 -7.13
C ALA A 479 -3.73 7.20 -6.14
N LEU A 480 -4.96 6.97 -5.67
CA LEU A 480 -5.60 7.74 -4.59
C LEU A 480 -4.72 7.77 -3.33
N TYR A 481 -4.21 6.62 -2.91
CA TYR A 481 -3.37 6.53 -1.71
C TYR A 481 -1.95 7.06 -1.94
N GLU A 482 -1.37 6.90 -3.12
CA GLU A 482 -0.08 7.52 -3.46
C GLU A 482 -0.16 9.06 -3.37
N HIS A 483 -1.22 9.66 -3.93
CA HIS A 483 -1.42 11.09 -3.85
C HIS A 483 -1.78 11.58 -2.44
N ARG A 484 -2.54 10.80 -1.66
CA ARG A 484 -2.77 11.09 -0.25
C ARG A 484 -1.45 11.20 0.51
N VAL A 485 -0.56 10.22 0.37
CA VAL A 485 0.76 10.20 1.02
C VAL A 485 1.57 11.43 0.63
N PHE A 486 1.51 11.81 -0.64
CA PHE A 486 2.12 13.06 -1.12
C PHE A 486 1.56 14.29 -0.41
N VAL A 487 0.23 14.44 -0.34
CA VAL A 487 -0.44 15.58 0.33
C VAL A 487 -0.02 15.67 1.80
N GLU A 488 -0.08 14.55 2.51
CA GLU A 488 0.34 14.48 3.92
C GLU A 488 1.83 14.84 4.08
N GLY A 489 2.72 14.33 3.21
CA GLY A 489 4.16 14.63 3.24
C GLY A 489 4.46 16.12 3.03
N VAL A 490 3.75 16.79 2.13
CA VAL A 490 3.85 18.24 1.95
C VAL A 490 3.43 19.00 3.20
N LEU A 491 2.32 18.60 3.83
CA LEU A 491 1.82 19.23 5.05
C LEU A 491 2.71 18.97 6.27
N PHE A 492 3.34 17.80 6.37
CA PHE A 492 4.37 17.49 7.37
C PHE A 492 5.70 18.20 7.07
N ARG A 493 5.86 18.76 5.86
CA ARG A 493 7.10 19.39 5.36
C ARG A 493 8.28 18.42 5.35
N ILE A 494 8.09 17.20 4.91
CA ILE A 494 9.10 16.14 4.88
C ILE A 494 9.39 15.66 3.45
N ASN A 495 10.53 14.97 3.25
CA ASN A 495 10.78 14.23 2.01
C ASN A 495 10.12 12.86 2.07
N SER A 496 9.04 12.67 1.31
CA SER A 496 8.30 11.40 1.26
C SER A 496 8.93 10.35 0.34
N PHE A 497 10.04 10.64 -0.35
CA PHE A 497 10.50 9.82 -1.49
C PHE A 497 11.84 9.14 -1.28
N ASP A 498 12.56 9.45 -0.20
CA ASP A 498 13.75 8.72 0.27
C ASP A 498 13.38 7.66 1.33
N GLN A 499 14.38 6.88 1.79
CA GLN A 499 14.21 5.83 2.79
C GLN A 499 15.47 5.59 3.64
N TRP A 500 16.17 6.63 4.06
CA TRP A 500 17.42 6.54 4.85
C TRP A 500 17.27 5.70 6.13
N GLY A 501 16.08 5.66 6.73
CA GLY A 501 15.79 4.93 7.97
C GLY A 501 15.97 3.41 7.89
N VAL A 502 16.08 2.82 6.69
CA VAL A 502 16.29 1.37 6.52
C VAL A 502 17.75 0.98 6.25
N GLU A 503 18.68 1.95 6.19
CA GLU A 503 20.08 1.67 5.80
C GLU A 503 20.90 1.13 6.97
N LEU A 504 20.80 1.73 8.18
CA LEU A 504 21.60 1.33 9.34
C LEU A 504 21.43 -0.16 9.69
N GLY A 505 20.20 -0.68 9.65
CA GLY A 505 19.95 -2.10 9.92
C GLY A 505 20.66 -3.03 8.94
N LYS A 506 20.74 -2.67 7.67
CA LYS A 506 21.45 -3.44 6.63
C LYS A 506 22.97 -3.42 6.84
N GLU A 507 23.51 -2.25 7.18
CA GLU A 507 24.95 -2.11 7.50
C GLU A 507 25.33 -3.01 8.68
N LEU A 508 24.57 -2.93 9.78
CA LEU A 508 24.78 -3.75 10.96
C LEU A 508 24.62 -5.25 10.67
N ALA A 509 23.62 -5.65 9.88
CA ALA A 509 23.41 -7.04 9.49
C ALA A 509 24.59 -7.59 8.67
N THR A 510 25.15 -6.78 7.76
CA THR A 510 26.33 -7.16 6.97
C THR A 510 27.56 -7.39 7.88
N GLY A 511 27.77 -6.53 8.87
CA GLY A 511 28.86 -6.67 9.84
C GLY A 511 28.65 -7.84 10.82
N LEU A 512 27.38 -8.17 11.13
CA LEU A 512 27.06 -9.25 12.08
C LEU A 512 27.10 -10.64 11.45
N LEU A 513 26.98 -10.76 10.13
CA LEU A 513 26.95 -12.06 9.43
C LEU A 513 28.20 -12.90 9.72
N PRO A 514 29.46 -12.41 9.60
CA PRO A 514 30.64 -13.19 9.93
C PRO A 514 30.68 -13.67 11.41
N VAL A 515 30.10 -12.87 12.32
CA VAL A 515 29.99 -13.23 13.73
C VAL A 515 29.01 -14.39 13.94
N VAL A 516 27.86 -14.34 13.28
CA VAL A 516 26.85 -15.42 13.32
C VAL A 516 27.39 -16.72 12.68
N GLU A 517 28.21 -16.60 11.64
CA GLU A 517 28.90 -17.74 11.01
C GLU A 517 30.07 -18.27 11.85
N GLY A 518 30.40 -17.67 12.99
CA GLY A 518 31.52 -18.07 13.85
C GLY A 518 32.91 -17.73 13.29
N LYS A 519 33.00 -16.88 12.28
CA LYS A 519 34.25 -16.45 11.64
C LYS A 519 34.92 -15.27 12.37
N GLU A 520 34.13 -14.46 13.08
CA GLU A 520 34.57 -13.28 13.81
C GLU A 520 34.03 -13.24 15.23
N SER A 521 34.66 -12.43 16.08
CA SER A 521 34.26 -12.25 17.48
C SER A 521 33.11 -11.24 17.62
N ALA A 522 32.16 -11.52 18.51
CA ALA A 522 31.10 -10.58 18.86
C ALA A 522 31.54 -9.42 19.77
N ALA A 523 32.81 -9.30 20.14
CA ALA A 523 33.32 -8.37 21.17
C ALA A 523 33.05 -6.88 20.87
N GLY A 524 32.82 -6.50 19.62
CA GLY A 524 32.48 -5.14 19.20
C GLY A 524 31.00 -4.75 19.33
N HIS A 525 30.13 -5.69 19.66
CA HIS A 525 28.67 -5.49 19.76
C HIS A 525 28.26 -5.25 21.24
N ASP A 526 27.02 -4.77 21.44
CA ASP A 526 26.45 -4.64 22.77
C ASP A 526 26.26 -6.00 23.47
N SER A 527 26.12 -5.99 24.80
CA SER A 527 26.04 -7.22 25.60
C SER A 527 24.83 -8.12 25.27
N SER A 528 23.72 -7.53 24.81
CA SER A 528 22.54 -8.29 24.37
C SER A 528 22.82 -9.05 23.07
N THR A 529 23.37 -8.36 22.07
CA THR A 529 23.75 -8.98 20.79
C THR A 529 24.78 -10.10 20.99
N GLN A 530 25.83 -9.86 21.80
CA GLN A 530 26.82 -10.89 22.16
C GLN A 530 26.18 -12.11 22.84
N GLY A 531 25.29 -11.87 23.79
CA GLY A 531 24.57 -12.91 24.52
C GLY A 531 23.65 -13.73 23.61
N LEU A 532 22.93 -13.08 22.71
CA LEU A 532 22.03 -13.74 21.76
C LEU A 532 22.80 -14.58 20.73
N VAL A 533 23.91 -14.09 20.18
CA VAL A 533 24.77 -14.88 19.26
C VAL A 533 25.27 -16.14 19.97
N LYS A 534 25.76 -16.01 21.22
CA LYS A 534 26.22 -17.15 21.99
C LYS A 534 25.08 -18.17 22.28
N ALA A 535 23.89 -17.68 22.62
CA ALA A 535 22.73 -18.53 22.88
C ALA A 535 22.30 -19.29 21.61
N LEU A 536 22.24 -18.60 20.48
CA LEU A 536 21.91 -19.21 19.19
C LEU A 536 22.92 -20.27 18.78
N ALA A 537 24.22 -20.00 18.90
CA ALA A 537 25.28 -20.98 18.62
C ALA A 537 25.19 -22.19 19.55
N GLY A 538 24.78 -22.04 20.79
CA GLY A 538 24.58 -23.13 21.74
C GLY A 538 23.34 -24.01 21.47
N LEU A 539 22.38 -23.50 20.70
CA LEU A 539 21.15 -24.21 20.30
C LEU A 539 21.24 -24.81 18.89
N ALA A 540 22.14 -24.31 18.06
CA ALA A 540 22.45 -24.88 16.74
C ALA A 540 23.28 -26.13 16.96
N GLY A 541 22.65 -27.30 17.08
CA GLY A 541 23.26 -28.61 17.36
C GLY A 541 24.20 -29.12 16.27
#